data_6f170788e9c90c14b67b7d9253b84105
#
_entry.id   6f170788e9c90c14b67b7d9253b84105
#
_cell.length_a   1.000
_cell.length_b   1.000
_cell.length_c   1.000
_cell.angle_alpha   90.00
_cell.angle_beta   90.00
_cell.angle_gamma   90.00
#
_symmetry.space_group_name_H-M   'P 1'
#
loop_
_entity.id
_entity.type
_entity.pdbx_description
1 polymer ?
#
loop_
_entity_poly.entity_id
_entity_poly.type
_entity_poly.pdbx_seq_one_letter_code
_entity_poly.pdbx_strand_id
1 'polypeptide(L)'
;MGKPSVHPMGTIIYKPEKCFNGYTLFQANEHGATLVDMNGGVVNHWRGLQGFPNKLLPGGQVFGSRAERNGTYGWQDQKDLVQVDWDGNVTWQFKQNEYVEDPGYDGEWMARQHHDYQREGNPVGYYVPGMECKTDSGNTLILTHTDVTMPEISLHKLISDRMIEVDWEGNILWDWCVHEHFDELGFDEAAKNVLARNPNIVGNGQGDWMHINCMSVLGPNKWYDAGDERFHPDNIIWDGRATNIIAIIDKKTGKLVWKLGPDYTTGKAKEIGQIIGQHHAHMIPRGLPGEGNILIFDNGGWAGYGAPNPSAPTGNNNAHRDYSRVIEIDPVKMEIVWQCRPMDIGCPQPFVADHFYSCYISSAQRLPNGNTLITEGSDGRLLEVTADHEIVWEYISPYFGEKGIKTNMVYRAYRYPYDYVPQVEPPKEVAIAPIDNVDYRLPGARSKEFRRMVNVEGTEGYGEVSGFCLAKEEE
;
A
#
# COMPACT_ATOMS: atom_id res chain seq x y z
N MET A 1 16.49 -4.17 2.93
CA MET A 1 16.72 -4.72 4.29
C MET A 1 16.16 -3.68 5.23
N GLY A 2 15.24 -4.06 6.07
CA GLY A 2 14.61 -3.14 6.97
C GLY A 2 15.49 -2.65 8.08
N LYS A 3 14.92 -1.73 8.84
CA LYS A 3 15.57 -1.17 10.02
C LYS A 3 15.91 -2.32 10.99
N PRO A 4 17.17 -2.49 11.38
CA PRO A 4 17.50 -3.56 12.32
C PRO A 4 16.66 -3.42 13.60
N SER A 5 16.09 -4.52 14.08
CA SER A 5 15.27 -4.55 15.29
C SER A 5 16.09 -4.38 16.58
N VAL A 6 16.97 -3.38 16.59
CA VAL A 6 17.76 -3.03 17.80
C VAL A 6 16.99 -2.09 18.73
N HIS A 7 15.87 -1.55 18.28
CA HIS A 7 15.00 -0.69 19.07
C HIS A 7 13.79 -1.46 19.61
N PRO A 8 13.15 -0.98 20.68
CA PRO A 8 11.86 -1.49 21.13
C PRO A 8 10.84 -1.51 19.99
N MET A 9 9.92 -2.48 20.04
CA MET A 9 8.76 -2.56 19.16
C MET A 9 7.61 -1.72 19.73
N GLY A 10 6.58 -1.50 18.95
CA GLY A 10 5.48 -0.60 19.30
C GLY A 10 5.81 0.84 18.91
N THR A 11 5.17 1.80 19.57
CA THR A 11 5.40 3.24 19.30
C THR A 11 6.74 3.68 19.87
N ILE A 12 7.62 4.22 19.02
CA ILE A 12 8.97 4.66 19.38
C ILE A 12 9.17 6.17 19.24
N ILE A 13 8.27 6.86 18.53
CA ILE A 13 8.15 8.32 18.46
C ILE A 13 6.68 8.68 18.55
N TYR A 14 6.32 9.64 19.40
CA TYR A 14 4.98 10.20 19.41
C TYR A 14 4.97 11.65 19.92
N LYS A 15 4.56 12.56 19.06
CA LYS A 15 4.39 14.00 19.32
C LYS A 15 2.90 14.36 19.18
N PRO A 16 2.10 14.20 20.25
CA PRO A 16 0.64 14.30 20.18
C PRO A 16 0.12 15.59 19.54
N GLU A 17 0.80 16.70 19.79
CA GLU A 17 0.42 18.02 19.30
C GLU A 17 0.63 18.22 17.79
N LYS A 18 1.34 17.31 17.14
CA LYS A 18 1.64 17.37 15.71
C LYS A 18 0.96 16.26 14.91
N CYS A 19 0.47 15.22 15.58
CA CYS A 19 -0.16 14.07 14.93
C CYS A 19 -1.64 14.28 14.64
N PHE A 20 -2.17 13.53 13.70
CA PHE A 20 -3.59 13.25 13.62
C PHE A 20 -3.90 12.07 14.55
N ASN A 21 -4.33 12.39 15.76
CA ASN A 21 -4.56 11.42 16.81
C ASN A 21 -5.78 10.54 16.52
N GLY A 22 -5.66 9.24 16.79
CA GLY A 22 -6.70 8.26 16.49
C GLY A 22 -6.22 6.82 16.63
N TYR A 23 -6.98 5.90 16.08
CA TYR A 23 -6.64 4.48 16.04
C TYR A 23 -6.01 4.11 14.70
N THR A 24 -5.07 3.17 14.71
CA THR A 24 -4.47 2.61 13.50
C THR A 24 -4.85 1.15 13.37
N LEU A 25 -5.51 0.81 12.24
CA LEU A 25 -5.87 -0.56 11.89
C LEU A 25 -4.89 -1.12 10.86
N PHE A 26 -4.43 -2.34 11.07
CA PHE A 26 -3.62 -3.10 10.11
C PHE A 26 -3.79 -4.61 10.30
N GLN A 27 -3.41 -5.38 9.28
CA GLN A 27 -3.33 -6.84 9.40
C GLN A 27 -1.99 -7.22 10.05
N ALA A 28 -2.05 -7.97 11.16
CA ALA A 28 -0.92 -8.36 11.99
C ALA A 28 -0.65 -9.88 11.90
N ASN A 29 -0.15 -10.34 10.74
CA ASN A 29 0.12 -11.76 10.47
C ASN A 29 -1.00 -12.68 11.02
N GLU A 30 -0.70 -13.73 11.76
CA GLU A 30 -1.69 -14.68 12.30
C GLU A 30 -2.60 -14.10 13.39
N HIS A 31 -2.34 -12.87 13.85
CA HIS A 31 -3.21 -12.18 14.82
C HIS A 31 -4.47 -11.59 14.16
N GLY A 32 -4.48 -11.46 12.81
CA GLY A 32 -5.60 -10.91 12.06
C GLY A 32 -5.65 -9.38 12.09
N ALA A 33 -6.82 -8.80 11.86
CA ALA A 33 -7.00 -7.36 11.92
C ALA A 33 -6.74 -6.85 13.34
N THR A 34 -5.83 -5.88 13.47
CA THR A 34 -5.35 -5.37 14.76
C THR A 34 -5.52 -3.87 14.81
N LEU A 35 -6.20 -3.37 15.83
CA LEU A 35 -6.42 -1.97 16.10
C LEU A 35 -5.55 -1.53 17.26
N VAL A 36 -4.72 -0.50 17.06
CA VAL A 36 -3.86 0.06 18.11
C VAL A 36 -4.12 1.56 18.27
N ASP A 37 -3.89 2.05 19.48
CA ASP A 37 -3.88 3.48 19.81
C ASP A 37 -2.52 4.14 19.44
N MET A 38 -2.43 5.45 19.65
CA MET A 38 -1.22 6.22 19.33
C MET A 38 0.01 5.82 20.15
N ASN A 39 -0.19 5.29 21.34
CA ASN A 39 0.88 4.79 22.22
C ASN A 39 1.27 3.33 21.93
N GLY A 40 0.60 2.68 20.96
CA GLY A 40 0.85 1.29 20.57
C GLY A 40 0.10 0.28 21.42
N GLY A 41 -0.82 0.75 22.28
CA GLY A 41 -1.73 -0.12 23.04
C GLY A 41 -2.72 -0.80 22.12
N VAL A 42 -2.89 -2.12 22.26
CA VAL A 42 -3.88 -2.87 21.50
C VAL A 42 -5.28 -2.56 22.00
N VAL A 43 -6.15 -2.13 21.09
CA VAL A 43 -7.55 -1.80 21.37
C VAL A 43 -8.45 -2.99 21.06
N ASN A 44 -8.25 -3.64 19.91
CA ASN A 44 -8.95 -4.88 19.56
C ASN A 44 -8.14 -5.73 18.57
N HIS A 45 -8.42 -7.05 18.55
CA HIS A 45 -7.96 -8.01 17.57
C HIS A 45 -9.14 -8.81 17.01
N TRP A 46 -9.39 -8.74 15.71
CA TRP A 46 -10.33 -9.62 15.03
C TRP A 46 -9.59 -10.81 14.45
N ARG A 47 -9.34 -11.81 15.30
CA ARG A 47 -8.69 -13.06 14.89
C ARG A 47 -9.53 -13.77 13.82
N GLY A 48 -8.87 -14.22 12.77
CA GLY A 48 -9.58 -14.83 11.62
C GLY A 48 -9.77 -13.87 10.44
N LEU A 49 -9.67 -12.55 10.62
CA LEU A 49 -9.56 -11.60 9.51
C LEU A 49 -8.09 -11.48 9.10
N GLN A 50 -7.59 -12.48 8.37
CA GLN A 50 -6.18 -12.56 7.94
C GLN A 50 -5.95 -12.08 6.51
N GLY A 51 -7.00 -11.95 5.70
CA GLY A 51 -6.93 -11.32 4.39
C GLY A 51 -6.62 -9.82 4.51
N PHE A 52 -6.07 -9.25 3.46
CA PHE A 52 -5.62 -7.85 3.44
C PHE A 52 -6.19 -7.10 2.22
N PRO A 53 -6.32 -5.76 2.37
CA PRO A 53 -6.19 -4.95 3.58
C PRO A 53 -7.36 -5.19 4.55
N ASN A 54 -7.24 -4.72 5.80
CA ASN A 54 -8.40 -4.55 6.66
C ASN A 54 -8.80 -3.07 6.68
N LYS A 55 -10.10 -2.77 6.69
CA LYS A 55 -10.63 -1.41 6.69
C LYS A 55 -11.63 -1.23 7.83
N LEU A 56 -11.45 -0.17 8.62
CA LEU A 56 -12.40 0.16 9.68
C LEU A 56 -13.55 0.96 9.07
N LEU A 57 -14.76 0.60 9.44
CA LEU A 57 -15.98 1.30 9.11
C LEU A 57 -16.52 2.05 10.35
N PRO A 58 -17.34 3.08 10.15
CA PRO A 58 -17.99 3.76 11.28
C PRO A 58 -18.68 2.80 12.23
N GLY A 59 -18.61 3.08 13.54
CA GLY A 59 -19.21 2.23 14.58
C GLY A 59 -18.36 1.03 14.98
N GLY A 60 -17.05 1.01 14.66
CA GLY A 60 -16.13 -0.03 15.08
C GLY A 60 -16.26 -1.34 14.32
N GLN A 61 -16.88 -1.33 13.16
CA GLN A 61 -16.98 -2.51 12.29
C GLN A 61 -15.71 -2.64 11.43
N VAL A 62 -15.38 -3.87 11.02
CA VAL A 62 -14.20 -4.14 10.19
C VAL A 62 -14.57 -4.91 8.93
N PHE A 63 -13.99 -4.48 7.83
CA PHE A 63 -14.09 -5.10 6.53
C PHE A 63 -12.82 -5.88 6.22
N GLY A 64 -12.92 -7.16 5.83
CA GLY A 64 -11.77 -8.03 5.59
C GLY A 64 -12.16 -9.40 5.05
N SER A 65 -11.22 -10.34 5.01
CA SER A 65 -11.42 -11.71 4.52
C SER A 65 -10.93 -12.74 5.53
N ARG A 66 -11.56 -13.93 5.55
CA ARG A 66 -11.35 -14.96 6.57
C ARG A 66 -10.60 -16.18 6.07
N ALA A 67 -10.65 -16.44 4.77
CA ALA A 67 -10.13 -17.67 4.21
C ALA A 67 -9.53 -17.45 2.83
N GLU A 68 -8.38 -18.06 2.58
CA GLU A 68 -7.67 -18.04 1.31
C GLU A 68 -7.88 -19.35 0.55
N ARG A 69 -7.98 -19.28 -0.78
CA ARG A 69 -7.93 -20.42 -1.69
C ARG A 69 -6.57 -21.10 -1.58
N ASN A 70 -6.53 -22.42 -1.80
CA ASN A 70 -5.25 -23.12 -1.82
C ASN A 70 -4.28 -22.49 -2.83
N GLY A 71 -3.10 -22.11 -2.36
CA GLY A 71 -2.07 -21.42 -3.17
C GLY A 71 -1.49 -22.24 -4.33
N THR A 72 -1.84 -23.52 -4.47
CA THR A 72 -1.50 -24.32 -5.66
C THR A 72 -2.35 -23.92 -6.87
N TYR A 73 -3.58 -23.46 -6.64
CA TYR A 73 -4.55 -23.18 -7.70
C TYR A 73 -4.88 -21.68 -7.85
N GLY A 74 -4.73 -20.91 -6.79
CA GLY A 74 -4.96 -19.48 -6.77
C GLY A 74 -3.79 -18.72 -6.16
N TRP A 75 -3.62 -17.45 -6.50
CA TRP A 75 -2.59 -16.59 -5.95
C TRP A 75 -3.25 -15.46 -5.17
N GLN A 76 -3.18 -15.54 -3.82
CA GLN A 76 -3.78 -14.56 -2.91
C GLN A 76 -5.32 -14.43 -3.02
N ASP A 77 -5.98 -15.36 -3.71
CA ASP A 77 -7.43 -15.41 -3.84
C ASP A 77 -8.08 -15.63 -2.48
N GLN A 78 -8.92 -14.71 -2.03
CA GLN A 78 -9.72 -14.88 -0.83
C GLN A 78 -11.05 -15.55 -1.17
N LYS A 79 -11.48 -16.50 -0.34
CA LYS A 79 -12.75 -17.23 -0.53
C LYS A 79 -13.97 -16.35 -0.26
N ASP A 80 -13.82 -15.38 0.65
CA ASP A 80 -14.88 -14.45 1.00
C ASP A 80 -14.38 -13.04 1.21
N LEU A 81 -15.31 -12.10 1.22
CA LEU A 81 -15.16 -10.75 1.75
C LEU A 81 -16.26 -10.55 2.78
N VAL A 82 -15.90 -10.13 3.99
CA VAL A 82 -16.86 -10.00 5.10
C VAL A 82 -16.75 -8.65 5.78
N GLN A 83 -17.90 -8.18 6.28
CA GLN A 83 -17.99 -7.13 7.28
C GLN A 83 -18.31 -7.78 8.62
N VAL A 84 -17.57 -7.44 9.66
CA VAL A 84 -17.81 -7.92 11.01
C VAL A 84 -18.03 -6.74 11.97
N ASP A 85 -18.84 -6.99 13.00
CA ASP A 85 -19.03 -6.01 14.07
C ASP A 85 -17.82 -6.00 15.05
N TRP A 86 -17.93 -5.19 16.10
CA TRP A 86 -16.90 -5.07 17.13
C TRP A 86 -16.57 -6.38 17.83
N ASP A 87 -17.54 -7.26 17.99
CA ASP A 87 -17.41 -8.57 18.65
C ASP A 87 -17.02 -9.70 17.69
N GLY A 88 -16.85 -9.39 16.39
CA GLY A 88 -16.46 -10.35 15.36
C GLY A 88 -17.61 -11.13 14.72
N ASN A 89 -18.86 -10.72 14.95
CA ASN A 89 -20.01 -11.33 14.27
C ASN A 89 -20.09 -10.81 12.84
N VAL A 90 -20.31 -11.72 11.88
CA VAL A 90 -20.45 -11.35 10.46
C VAL A 90 -21.79 -10.65 10.25
N THR A 91 -21.74 -9.41 9.78
CA THR A 91 -22.93 -8.59 9.47
C THR A 91 -23.23 -8.54 7.96
N TRP A 92 -22.23 -8.77 7.13
CA TRP A 92 -22.34 -8.88 5.67
C TRP A 92 -21.28 -9.82 5.12
N GLN A 93 -21.59 -10.54 4.03
CA GLN A 93 -20.65 -11.44 3.36
C GLN A 93 -20.89 -11.47 1.86
N PHE A 94 -19.80 -11.48 1.09
CA PHE A 94 -19.81 -11.79 -0.33
C PHE A 94 -18.86 -12.94 -0.64
N LYS A 95 -19.33 -13.91 -1.45
CA LYS A 95 -18.51 -15.02 -1.99
C LYS A 95 -19.04 -15.62 -3.29
N GLN A 96 -20.10 -15.07 -3.85
CA GLN A 96 -20.75 -15.61 -5.05
C GLN A 96 -20.24 -14.96 -6.34
N ASN A 97 -18.91 -14.85 -6.49
CA ASN A 97 -18.32 -14.37 -7.73
C ASN A 97 -18.12 -15.51 -8.74
N GLU A 98 -17.47 -16.59 -8.31
CA GLU A 98 -17.13 -17.71 -9.20
C GLU A 98 -17.29 -19.05 -8.46
N TYR A 99 -17.86 -20.06 -9.14
CA TYR A 99 -17.88 -21.42 -8.63
C TYR A 99 -16.58 -22.12 -9.05
N VAL A 100 -15.78 -22.52 -8.08
CA VAL A 100 -14.43 -23.05 -8.28
C VAL A 100 -14.38 -24.52 -7.88
N GLU A 101 -13.88 -25.37 -8.77
CA GLU A 101 -13.63 -26.79 -8.54
C GLU A 101 -12.13 -27.07 -8.67
N ASP A 102 -11.41 -27.06 -7.54
CA ASP A 102 -10.00 -27.37 -7.53
C ASP A 102 -9.77 -28.90 -7.39
N PRO A 103 -8.79 -29.50 -8.08
CA PRO A 103 -8.52 -30.93 -7.97
C PRO A 103 -8.25 -31.37 -6.53
N GLY A 104 -9.08 -32.31 -6.04
CA GLY A 104 -8.99 -32.85 -4.68
C GLY A 104 -9.76 -32.04 -3.63
N TYR A 105 -10.54 -31.05 -4.02
CA TYR A 105 -11.41 -30.25 -3.16
C TYR A 105 -12.83 -30.27 -3.71
N ASP A 106 -13.80 -30.18 -2.81
CA ASP A 106 -15.20 -30.00 -3.21
C ASP A 106 -15.37 -28.62 -3.84
N GLY A 107 -16.19 -28.52 -4.90
CA GLY A 107 -16.50 -27.25 -5.54
C GLY A 107 -17.23 -26.30 -4.60
N GLU A 108 -16.83 -25.03 -4.59
CA GLU A 108 -17.47 -24.00 -3.77
C GLU A 108 -17.54 -22.65 -4.49
N TRP A 109 -18.50 -21.81 -4.11
CA TRP A 109 -18.53 -20.42 -4.51
C TRP A 109 -17.48 -19.62 -3.76
N MET A 110 -16.66 -18.86 -4.48
CA MET A 110 -15.62 -17.99 -3.91
C MET A 110 -15.76 -16.56 -4.40
N ALA A 111 -15.39 -15.61 -3.55
CA ALA A 111 -15.23 -14.20 -3.92
C ALA A 111 -14.08 -14.02 -4.91
N ARG A 112 -13.01 -14.82 -4.78
CA ARG A 112 -11.72 -14.63 -5.43
C ARG A 112 -11.18 -13.20 -5.28
N GLN A 113 -11.55 -12.54 -4.17
CA GLN A 113 -11.11 -11.20 -3.83
C GLN A 113 -9.63 -11.20 -3.51
N HIS A 114 -8.92 -10.16 -3.91
CA HIS A 114 -7.55 -9.92 -3.53
C HIS A 114 -7.30 -8.41 -3.37
N HIS A 115 -6.28 -8.03 -2.64
CA HIS A 115 -5.63 -6.73 -2.50
C HIS A 115 -6.51 -5.52 -2.20
N ASP A 116 -7.73 -5.37 -2.75
CA ASP A 116 -8.55 -4.18 -2.47
C ASP A 116 -10.05 -4.39 -2.67
N TYR A 117 -10.82 -3.57 -1.98
CA TYR A 117 -12.28 -3.49 -2.05
C TYR A 117 -12.76 -2.19 -1.42
N GLN A 118 -13.95 -1.70 -1.80
CA GLN A 118 -14.45 -0.44 -1.33
C GLN A 118 -15.96 -0.40 -1.23
N ARG A 119 -16.48 0.00 -0.06
CA ARG A 119 -17.89 0.25 0.17
C ARG A 119 -18.27 1.67 -0.23
N GLU A 120 -19.45 1.82 -0.83
CA GLU A 120 -20.07 3.10 -1.18
C GLU A 120 -20.12 4.08 0.01
N GLY A 121 -20.01 5.39 -0.29
CA GLY A 121 -20.07 6.49 0.67
C GLY A 121 -18.71 7.15 0.93
N ASN A 122 -17.62 6.45 0.68
CA ASN A 122 -16.26 6.99 0.80
C ASN A 122 -15.42 6.50 -0.39
N PRO A 123 -14.72 7.39 -1.13
CA PRO A 123 -13.96 6.99 -2.32
C PRO A 123 -12.69 6.17 -2.03
N VAL A 124 -12.25 6.12 -0.79
CA VAL A 124 -11.04 5.38 -0.36
C VAL A 124 -11.31 4.54 0.89
N GLY A 125 -10.36 3.70 1.27
CA GLY A 125 -10.52 2.79 2.41
C GLY A 125 -10.20 3.39 3.79
N TYR A 126 -9.84 4.67 3.87
CA TYR A 126 -9.44 5.34 5.09
C TYR A 126 -10.36 6.53 5.41
N TYR A 127 -10.21 7.11 6.59
CA TYR A 127 -11.03 8.22 7.04
C TYR A 127 -10.91 9.46 6.15
N VAL A 128 -12.06 9.98 5.73
CA VAL A 128 -12.20 11.26 5.02
C VAL A 128 -13.28 12.08 5.73
N PRO A 129 -12.99 13.31 6.17
CA PRO A 129 -13.99 14.15 6.83
C PRO A 129 -15.24 14.33 5.98
N GLY A 130 -16.42 14.02 6.54
CA GLY A 130 -17.70 14.16 5.86
C GLY A 130 -18.02 13.10 4.80
N MET A 131 -17.20 12.06 4.67
CA MET A 131 -17.45 10.92 3.77
C MET A 131 -17.36 9.62 4.57
N GLU A 132 -18.50 8.97 4.77
CA GLU A 132 -18.56 7.72 5.53
C GLU A 132 -19.02 6.57 4.66
N CYS A 133 -18.35 5.43 4.80
CA CYS A 133 -18.80 4.19 4.19
C CYS A 133 -20.16 3.79 4.75
N LYS A 134 -21.07 3.31 3.89
CA LYS A 134 -22.32 2.70 4.32
C LYS A 134 -22.03 1.39 5.05
N THR A 135 -22.70 1.15 6.16
CA THR A 135 -22.46 -0.03 7.02
C THR A 135 -23.59 -1.05 7.02
N ASP A 136 -24.75 -0.69 6.46
CA ASP A 136 -25.98 -1.49 6.42
C ASP A 136 -26.63 -1.54 5.02
N SER A 137 -25.95 -1.02 4.02
CA SER A 137 -26.43 -0.87 2.64
C SER A 137 -25.30 -0.51 1.69
N GLY A 138 -25.64 -0.22 0.45
CA GLY A 138 -24.76 0.33 -0.57
C GLY A 138 -23.97 -0.70 -1.36
N ASN A 139 -23.42 -0.24 -2.47
CA ASN A 139 -22.63 -1.07 -3.35
C ASN A 139 -21.22 -1.29 -2.82
N THR A 140 -20.58 -2.35 -3.28
CA THR A 140 -19.18 -2.65 -2.96
C THR A 140 -18.42 -2.90 -4.26
N LEU A 141 -17.38 -2.11 -4.50
CA LEU A 141 -16.39 -2.35 -5.54
C LEU A 141 -15.37 -3.35 -5.00
N ILE A 142 -15.06 -4.42 -5.74
CA ILE A 142 -14.20 -5.52 -5.30
C ILE A 142 -13.21 -5.86 -6.40
N LEU A 143 -11.93 -5.91 -6.06
CA LEU A 143 -10.89 -6.43 -6.93
C LEU A 143 -10.84 -7.96 -6.79
N THR A 144 -11.00 -8.67 -7.92
CA THR A 144 -11.08 -10.13 -7.96
C THR A 144 -10.16 -10.69 -9.05
N HIS A 145 -9.84 -11.96 -8.96
CA HIS A 145 -9.19 -12.71 -10.03
C HIS A 145 -10.19 -13.47 -10.91
N THR A 146 -9.81 -13.68 -12.15
CA THR A 146 -10.40 -14.66 -13.07
C THR A 146 -9.30 -15.38 -13.84
N ASP A 147 -9.49 -16.66 -14.12
CA ASP A 147 -8.54 -17.47 -14.88
C ASP A 147 -8.90 -17.43 -16.37
N VAL A 148 -7.95 -17.02 -17.22
CA VAL A 148 -8.16 -16.91 -18.66
C VAL A 148 -7.01 -17.49 -19.46
N THR A 149 -7.29 -17.85 -20.72
CA THR A 149 -6.29 -18.15 -21.74
C THR A 149 -6.51 -17.17 -22.89
N MET A 150 -5.55 -16.27 -23.10
CA MET A 150 -5.57 -15.22 -24.11
C MET A 150 -4.31 -15.35 -24.96
N PRO A 151 -4.38 -16.06 -26.12
CA PRO A 151 -3.19 -16.26 -26.97
C PRO A 151 -2.54 -14.97 -27.47
N GLU A 152 -3.29 -13.88 -27.53
CA GLU A 152 -2.81 -12.55 -27.90
C GLU A 152 -1.85 -11.97 -26.84
N ILE A 153 -1.97 -12.42 -25.59
CA ILE A 153 -1.09 -12.04 -24.46
C ILE A 153 -0.08 -13.14 -24.21
N SER A 154 -0.55 -14.38 -23.99
CA SER A 154 0.31 -15.53 -23.71
C SER A 154 -0.40 -16.84 -24.00
N LEU A 155 0.35 -17.88 -24.41
CA LEU A 155 -0.14 -19.25 -24.52
C LEU A 155 -0.26 -19.94 -23.14
N HIS A 156 0.28 -19.34 -22.10
CA HIS A 156 0.11 -19.82 -20.73
C HIS A 156 -1.20 -19.33 -20.16
N LYS A 157 -1.75 -20.10 -19.20
CA LYS A 157 -2.88 -19.64 -18.38
C LYS A 157 -2.49 -18.33 -17.69
N LEU A 158 -3.42 -17.40 -17.65
CA LEU A 158 -3.28 -16.13 -16.92
C LEU A 158 -4.23 -16.12 -15.73
N ILE A 159 -3.76 -15.64 -14.60
CA ILE A 159 -4.59 -15.08 -13.55
C ILE A 159 -4.73 -13.60 -13.88
N SER A 160 -5.94 -13.19 -14.22
CA SER A 160 -6.22 -11.83 -14.67
C SER A 160 -7.03 -11.09 -13.63
N ASP A 161 -6.64 -9.83 -13.39
CA ASP A 161 -7.38 -8.97 -12.47
C ASP A 161 -8.72 -8.58 -13.11
N ARG A 162 -9.77 -8.67 -12.30
CA ARG A 162 -11.14 -8.30 -12.62
C ARG A 162 -11.69 -7.41 -11.51
N MET A 163 -12.30 -6.31 -11.85
CA MET A 163 -13.00 -5.43 -10.92
C MET A 163 -14.50 -5.64 -11.09
N ILE A 164 -15.19 -5.87 -9.97
CA ILE A 164 -16.65 -6.00 -9.96
C ILE A 164 -17.26 -5.01 -8.98
N GLU A 165 -18.44 -4.52 -9.31
CA GLU A 165 -19.30 -3.83 -8.33
C GLU A 165 -20.49 -4.69 -8.03
N VAL A 166 -20.76 -4.92 -6.75
CA VAL A 166 -21.90 -5.69 -6.29
C VAL A 166 -22.84 -4.83 -5.43
N ASP A 167 -24.14 -5.11 -5.48
CA ASP A 167 -25.10 -4.53 -4.54
C ASP A 167 -24.98 -5.17 -3.15
N TRP A 168 -25.82 -4.72 -2.22
CA TRP A 168 -25.84 -5.24 -0.84
C TRP A 168 -26.20 -6.74 -0.79
N GLU A 169 -27.02 -7.22 -1.70
CA GLU A 169 -27.46 -8.61 -1.84
C GLU A 169 -26.41 -9.50 -2.53
N GLY A 170 -25.35 -8.91 -3.09
CA GLY A 170 -24.25 -9.61 -3.77
C GLY A 170 -24.49 -9.83 -5.27
N ASN A 171 -25.47 -9.15 -5.90
CA ASN A 171 -25.62 -9.17 -7.34
C ASN A 171 -24.59 -8.32 -8.03
N ILE A 172 -23.92 -8.84 -9.07
CA ILE A 172 -22.93 -8.08 -9.84
C ILE A 172 -23.67 -7.09 -10.73
N LEU A 173 -23.37 -5.80 -10.54
CA LEU A 173 -23.94 -4.67 -11.27
C LEU A 173 -23.04 -4.18 -12.40
N TRP A 174 -21.74 -4.34 -12.25
CA TRP A 174 -20.72 -3.91 -13.21
C TRP A 174 -19.49 -4.79 -13.08
N ASP A 175 -18.79 -5.01 -14.19
CA ASP A 175 -17.50 -5.68 -14.20
C ASP A 175 -16.58 -5.15 -15.31
N TRP A 176 -15.27 -5.35 -15.10
CA TRP A 176 -14.21 -4.96 -16.01
C TRP A 176 -13.02 -5.90 -15.84
N CYS A 177 -12.48 -6.40 -16.95
CA CYS A 177 -11.35 -7.33 -16.96
C CYS A 177 -10.15 -6.71 -17.66
N VAL A 178 -8.99 -6.67 -17.01
CA VAL A 178 -7.79 -6.00 -17.55
C VAL A 178 -7.29 -6.63 -18.86
N HIS A 179 -7.44 -7.95 -19.03
CA HIS A 179 -6.99 -8.63 -20.25
C HIS A 179 -7.75 -8.23 -21.50
N GLU A 180 -8.98 -7.74 -21.39
CA GLU A 180 -9.78 -7.23 -22.49
C GLU A 180 -9.30 -5.88 -23.02
N HIS A 181 -8.42 -5.20 -22.26
CA HIS A 181 -7.87 -3.88 -22.53
C HIS A 181 -6.37 -3.90 -22.82
N PHE A 182 -5.80 -5.06 -23.18
CA PHE A 182 -4.36 -5.25 -23.35
C PHE A 182 -3.71 -4.23 -24.28
N ASP A 183 -4.36 -3.90 -25.40
CA ASP A 183 -3.84 -2.92 -26.36
C ASP A 183 -3.80 -1.49 -25.81
N GLU A 184 -4.69 -1.15 -24.88
CA GLU A 184 -4.74 0.17 -24.24
C GLU A 184 -3.60 0.37 -23.22
N LEU A 185 -3.00 -0.71 -22.72
CA LEU A 185 -1.94 -0.68 -21.70
C LEU A 185 -0.65 -0.07 -22.26
N GLY A 186 -0.36 -0.23 -23.56
CA GLY A 186 0.75 0.45 -24.22
C GLY A 186 2.10 -0.22 -24.02
N PHE A 187 2.14 -1.53 -23.89
CA PHE A 187 3.39 -2.31 -23.86
C PHE A 187 4.13 -2.20 -25.19
N ASP A 188 5.45 -2.06 -25.11
CA ASP A 188 6.33 -2.20 -26.26
C ASP A 188 6.50 -3.67 -26.68
N GLU A 189 7.12 -3.90 -27.84
CA GLU A 189 7.32 -5.26 -28.37
C GLU A 189 8.21 -6.12 -27.47
N ALA A 190 9.15 -5.53 -26.73
CA ALA A 190 9.99 -6.28 -25.80
C ALA A 190 9.16 -6.79 -24.60
N ALA A 191 8.30 -5.92 -24.04
CA ALA A 191 7.40 -6.30 -22.96
C ALA A 191 6.38 -7.35 -23.40
N LYS A 192 5.75 -7.19 -24.58
CA LYS A 192 4.83 -8.18 -25.16
C LYS A 192 5.51 -9.55 -25.34
N ASN A 193 6.71 -9.57 -25.87
CA ASN A 193 7.48 -10.80 -26.02
C ASN A 193 7.82 -11.49 -24.69
N VAL A 194 8.05 -10.73 -23.64
CA VAL A 194 8.26 -11.28 -22.28
C VAL A 194 6.98 -11.88 -21.75
N LEU A 195 5.86 -11.15 -21.82
CA LEU A 195 4.54 -11.61 -21.40
C LEU A 195 4.12 -12.90 -22.12
N ALA A 196 4.32 -12.95 -23.44
CA ALA A 196 3.97 -14.12 -24.23
C ALA A 196 4.70 -15.40 -23.78
N ARG A 197 5.97 -15.27 -23.36
CA ARG A 197 6.82 -16.40 -22.94
C ARG A 197 6.70 -16.72 -21.45
N ASN A 198 6.54 -15.71 -20.61
CA ASN A 198 6.53 -15.87 -19.17
C ASN A 198 5.73 -14.74 -18.50
N PRO A 199 4.41 -14.90 -18.37
CA PRO A 199 3.54 -13.93 -17.71
C PRO A 199 3.65 -13.95 -16.17
N ASN A 200 4.65 -14.61 -15.62
CA ASN A 200 4.81 -14.84 -14.18
C ASN A 200 5.91 -13.96 -13.61
N ILE A 201 5.59 -12.80 -13.14
CA ILE A 201 6.55 -11.94 -12.44
C ILE A 201 6.67 -12.31 -10.97
N VAL A 202 5.55 -12.58 -10.33
CA VAL A 202 5.43 -12.85 -8.90
C VAL A 202 4.75 -14.19 -8.71
N GLY A 203 5.09 -14.88 -7.64
CA GLY A 203 4.44 -16.14 -7.27
C GLY A 203 5.00 -17.37 -7.95
N ASN A 204 4.25 -18.44 -7.89
CA ASN A 204 4.67 -19.80 -8.25
C ASN A 204 4.42 -20.16 -9.73
N GLY A 205 4.54 -19.23 -10.64
CA GLY A 205 4.30 -19.52 -12.05
C GLY A 205 2.82 -19.64 -12.42
N GLN A 206 1.94 -18.91 -11.77
CA GLN A 206 0.50 -19.06 -11.96
C GLN A 206 -0.11 -18.10 -12.99
N GLY A 207 0.69 -17.21 -13.58
CA GLY A 207 0.22 -16.29 -14.62
C GLY A 207 -0.36 -14.99 -14.09
N ASP A 208 -0.04 -14.58 -12.89
CA ASP A 208 -0.39 -13.28 -12.31
C ASP A 208 0.47 -12.18 -12.94
N TRP A 209 -0.01 -11.66 -14.05
CA TRP A 209 0.80 -10.84 -14.98
C TRP A 209 0.71 -9.33 -14.75
N MET A 210 -0.41 -8.85 -14.23
CA MET A 210 -0.62 -7.43 -13.91
C MET A 210 -0.36 -7.15 -12.44
N HIS A 211 -0.90 -8.00 -11.58
CA HIS A 211 -0.87 -7.85 -10.14
C HIS A 211 -1.40 -6.49 -9.71
N ILE A 212 -2.65 -6.21 -10.06
CA ILE A 212 -3.33 -5.01 -9.58
C ILE A 212 -3.46 -5.13 -8.06
N ASN A 213 -2.97 -4.14 -7.33
CA ASN A 213 -2.95 -4.21 -5.88
C ASN A 213 -3.69 -3.06 -5.18
N CYS A 214 -4.25 -2.15 -5.94
CA CYS A 214 -5.10 -1.07 -5.44
C CYS A 214 -6.12 -0.67 -6.48
N MET A 215 -7.32 -0.36 -6.03
CA MET A 215 -8.34 0.30 -6.81
C MET A 215 -9.24 1.17 -5.93
N SER A 216 -9.73 2.27 -6.47
CA SER A 216 -10.74 3.10 -5.81
C SER A 216 -11.51 3.92 -6.83
N VAL A 217 -12.75 4.33 -6.49
CA VAL A 217 -13.41 5.37 -7.26
C VAL A 217 -12.70 6.71 -7.01
N LEU A 218 -12.78 7.63 -7.95
CA LEU A 218 -12.16 8.95 -7.78
C LEU A 218 -12.89 9.82 -6.74
N GLY A 219 -14.20 9.68 -6.68
CA GLY A 219 -15.06 10.53 -5.85
C GLY A 219 -15.12 11.98 -6.35
N PRO A 220 -15.89 12.84 -5.66
CA PRO A 220 -15.96 14.26 -5.96
C PRO A 220 -14.57 14.91 -5.95
N ASN A 221 -14.19 15.64 -7.00
CA ASN A 221 -12.88 16.25 -7.13
C ASN A 221 -12.88 17.54 -7.97
N LYS A 222 -11.86 18.35 -7.77
CA LYS A 222 -11.69 19.66 -8.41
C LYS A 222 -11.56 19.61 -9.94
N TRP A 223 -11.05 18.51 -10.49
CA TRP A 223 -10.79 18.37 -11.91
C TRP A 223 -12.08 18.16 -12.69
N TYR A 224 -12.96 17.31 -12.18
CA TYR A 224 -14.29 17.13 -12.76
C TYR A 224 -15.12 18.41 -12.66
N ASP A 225 -15.05 19.10 -11.51
CA ASP A 225 -15.72 20.40 -11.36
C ASP A 225 -15.20 21.45 -12.36
N ALA A 226 -13.94 21.34 -12.80
CA ALA A 226 -13.36 22.18 -13.84
C ALA A 226 -13.70 21.72 -15.27
N GLY A 227 -14.47 20.65 -15.44
CA GLY A 227 -14.94 20.12 -16.73
C GLY A 227 -14.05 19.06 -17.35
N ASP A 228 -13.11 18.47 -16.61
CA ASP A 228 -12.28 17.37 -17.12
C ASP A 228 -12.94 16.01 -16.86
N GLU A 229 -13.62 15.48 -17.88
CA GLU A 229 -14.39 14.22 -17.83
C GLU A 229 -13.53 12.99 -17.52
N ARG A 230 -12.21 13.05 -17.70
CA ARG A 230 -11.31 11.95 -17.31
C ARG A 230 -11.40 11.64 -15.82
N PHE A 231 -11.76 12.64 -15.02
CA PHE A 231 -11.85 12.57 -13.56
C PHE A 231 -13.29 12.52 -13.05
N HIS A 232 -14.23 11.96 -13.85
CA HIS A 232 -15.59 11.74 -13.40
C HIS A 232 -15.59 11.00 -12.04
N PRO A 233 -16.41 11.39 -11.06
CA PRO A 233 -16.38 10.81 -9.71
C PRO A 233 -16.54 9.30 -9.64
N ASP A 234 -17.28 8.69 -10.57
CA ASP A 234 -17.48 7.24 -10.61
C ASP A 234 -16.35 6.48 -11.33
N ASN A 235 -15.43 7.20 -12.00
CA ASN A 235 -14.29 6.58 -12.66
C ASN A 235 -13.38 5.90 -11.61
N ILE A 236 -12.69 4.85 -12.03
CA ILE A 236 -11.91 3.99 -11.14
C ILE A 236 -10.43 4.16 -11.45
N ILE A 237 -9.64 4.54 -10.44
CA ILE A 237 -8.19 4.50 -10.49
C ILE A 237 -7.70 3.14 -9.98
N TRP A 238 -6.64 2.61 -10.61
CA TRP A 238 -5.98 1.39 -10.20
C TRP A 238 -4.49 1.43 -10.49
N ASP A 239 -3.71 0.55 -9.85
CA ASP A 239 -2.30 0.34 -10.14
C ASP A 239 -1.96 -1.13 -10.37
N GLY A 240 -1.16 -1.40 -11.41
CA GLY A 240 -0.60 -2.71 -11.73
C GLY A 240 0.86 -2.77 -11.32
N ARG A 241 1.13 -3.46 -10.20
CA ARG A 241 2.47 -3.58 -9.62
C ARG A 241 3.48 -4.17 -10.59
N ALA A 242 3.09 -5.29 -11.22
CA ALA A 242 3.99 -6.03 -12.08
C ALA A 242 4.33 -5.30 -13.39
N THR A 243 3.54 -4.32 -13.76
CA THR A 243 3.63 -3.61 -15.04
C THR A 243 4.06 -2.15 -14.92
N ASN A 244 4.16 -1.63 -13.68
CA ASN A 244 4.47 -0.22 -13.42
C ASN A 244 3.46 0.74 -14.07
N ILE A 245 2.19 0.35 -14.12
CA ILE A 245 1.09 1.14 -14.70
C ILE A 245 0.19 1.64 -13.59
N ILE A 246 -0.23 2.90 -13.69
CA ILE A 246 -1.34 3.49 -12.96
C ILE A 246 -2.31 4.03 -14.00
N ALA A 247 -3.60 3.70 -13.90
CA ALA A 247 -4.58 4.13 -14.87
C ALA A 247 -5.93 4.46 -14.26
N ILE A 248 -6.74 5.22 -15.02
CA ILE A 248 -8.12 5.54 -14.69
C ILE A 248 -9.02 4.97 -15.78
N ILE A 249 -10.04 4.22 -15.35
CA ILE A 249 -11.09 3.67 -16.20
C ILE A 249 -12.27 4.64 -16.18
N ASP A 250 -12.77 5.01 -17.36
CA ASP A 250 -14.13 5.54 -17.49
C ASP A 250 -15.11 4.40 -17.23
N LYS A 251 -15.76 4.42 -16.07
CA LYS A 251 -16.65 3.33 -15.64
C LYS A 251 -17.79 3.06 -16.60
N LYS A 252 -18.27 4.08 -17.33
CA LYS A 252 -19.37 3.97 -18.27
C LYS A 252 -18.97 3.27 -19.57
N THR A 253 -17.75 3.51 -20.07
CA THR A 253 -17.28 2.98 -21.36
C THR A 253 -16.32 1.81 -21.21
N GLY A 254 -15.76 1.59 -20.02
CA GLY A 254 -14.71 0.61 -19.75
C GLY A 254 -13.32 1.01 -20.25
N LYS A 255 -13.17 2.16 -20.93
CA LYS A 255 -11.90 2.57 -21.55
C LYS A 255 -10.96 3.26 -20.57
N LEU A 256 -9.66 3.14 -20.81
CA LEU A 256 -8.65 3.91 -20.08
C LEU A 256 -8.67 5.36 -20.57
N VAL A 257 -8.91 6.31 -19.65
CA VAL A 257 -9.00 7.76 -19.96
C VAL A 257 -7.81 8.56 -19.44
N TRP A 258 -7.02 7.99 -18.54
CA TRP A 258 -5.76 8.52 -18.03
C TRP A 258 -4.81 7.38 -17.71
N LYS A 259 -3.51 7.58 -17.92
CA LYS A 259 -2.50 6.56 -17.65
C LYS A 259 -1.13 7.16 -17.39
N LEU A 260 -0.38 6.54 -16.47
CA LEU A 260 1.03 6.75 -16.22
C LEU A 260 1.76 5.40 -16.30
N GLY A 261 2.80 5.32 -17.14
CA GLY A 261 3.50 4.07 -17.45
C GLY A 261 2.84 3.30 -18.64
N PRO A 262 3.40 2.16 -19.06
CA PRO A 262 4.68 1.56 -18.62
C PRO A 262 5.93 2.28 -19.17
N ASP A 263 5.78 3.19 -20.15
CA ASP A 263 6.90 3.97 -20.69
C ASP A 263 7.20 5.20 -19.80
N TYR A 264 8.38 5.21 -19.22
CA TYR A 264 8.92 6.31 -18.44
C TYR A 264 10.15 6.95 -19.10
N THR A 265 10.38 6.71 -20.39
CA THR A 265 11.55 7.22 -21.12
C THR A 265 11.26 8.51 -21.85
N THR A 266 9.99 8.87 -22.04
CA THR A 266 9.55 10.01 -22.81
C THR A 266 8.54 10.90 -22.06
N GLY A 267 8.40 12.15 -22.51
CA GLY A 267 7.37 13.09 -22.06
C GLY A 267 7.38 13.35 -20.56
N LYS A 268 6.21 13.65 -20.01
CA LYS A 268 6.02 13.97 -18.60
C LYS A 268 6.29 12.78 -17.65
N ALA A 269 6.07 11.57 -18.11
CA ALA A 269 6.41 10.38 -17.33
C ALA A 269 7.91 10.31 -17.03
N LYS A 270 8.77 10.75 -17.97
CA LYS A 270 10.21 10.85 -17.76
C LYS A 270 10.58 11.87 -16.68
N GLU A 271 9.88 13.00 -16.60
CA GLU A 271 10.12 14.05 -15.59
C GLU A 271 9.74 13.56 -14.18
N ILE A 272 8.66 12.78 -14.05
CA ILE A 272 8.26 12.10 -12.79
C ILE A 272 9.33 11.07 -12.38
N GLY A 273 9.99 10.46 -13.36
CA GLY A 273 10.91 9.34 -13.17
C GLY A 273 10.18 8.02 -12.96
N GLN A 274 10.85 6.94 -13.26
CA GLN A 274 10.24 5.61 -13.26
C GLN A 274 9.66 5.23 -11.90
N ILE A 275 8.37 4.91 -11.89
CA ILE A 275 7.68 4.27 -10.79
C ILE A 275 7.87 2.77 -10.93
N ILE A 276 8.18 2.08 -9.82
CA ILE A 276 8.57 0.67 -9.87
C ILE A 276 7.84 -0.11 -8.79
N GLY A 277 6.98 -1.03 -9.20
CA GLY A 277 6.31 -1.97 -8.31
C GLY A 277 5.44 -1.30 -7.26
N GLN A 278 4.81 -0.19 -7.61
CA GLN A 278 4.05 0.71 -6.73
C GLN A 278 2.86 0.03 -6.07
N HIS A 279 2.39 0.64 -4.98
CA HIS A 279 1.19 0.25 -4.25
C HIS A 279 0.37 1.46 -3.86
N HIS A 280 -0.92 1.25 -3.68
CA HIS A 280 -1.89 2.18 -3.12
C HIS A 280 -1.95 3.52 -3.86
N ALA A 281 -1.92 3.48 -5.20
CA ALA A 281 -2.18 4.67 -6.00
C ALA A 281 -3.67 5.03 -5.95
N HIS A 282 -3.99 6.21 -5.44
CA HIS A 282 -5.36 6.70 -5.32
C HIS A 282 -5.42 8.21 -5.44
N MET A 283 -6.58 8.75 -5.82
CA MET A 283 -6.81 10.19 -5.76
C MET A 283 -7.07 10.61 -4.31
N ILE A 284 -6.37 11.62 -3.83
CA ILE A 284 -6.64 12.22 -2.52
C ILE A 284 -8.05 12.82 -2.55
N PRO A 285 -8.97 12.35 -1.66
CA PRO A 285 -10.35 12.78 -1.67
C PRO A 285 -10.54 14.26 -1.35
N ARG A 286 -11.66 14.81 -1.82
CA ARG A 286 -12.11 16.15 -1.42
C ARG A 286 -12.20 16.25 0.10
N GLY A 287 -11.79 17.41 0.63
CA GLY A 287 -11.75 17.67 2.08
C GLY A 287 -10.44 17.32 2.76
N LEU A 288 -9.49 16.71 2.04
CA LEU A 288 -8.14 16.48 2.52
C LEU A 288 -7.13 17.39 1.81
N PRO A 289 -6.04 17.81 2.50
CA PRO A 289 -4.96 18.56 1.87
C PRO A 289 -4.37 17.81 0.68
N GLY A 290 -4.23 18.48 -0.46
CA GLY A 290 -3.81 17.86 -1.72
C GLY A 290 -4.94 17.23 -2.54
N GLU A 291 -6.22 17.51 -2.20
CA GLU A 291 -7.38 16.94 -2.90
C GLU A 291 -7.24 16.99 -4.43
N GLY A 292 -7.61 15.89 -5.08
CA GLY A 292 -7.55 15.72 -6.53
C GLY A 292 -6.16 15.32 -7.06
N ASN A 293 -5.10 15.37 -6.26
CA ASN A 293 -3.80 14.83 -6.64
C ASN A 293 -3.78 13.30 -6.43
N ILE A 294 -2.88 12.59 -7.10
CA ILE A 294 -2.70 11.14 -6.94
C ILE A 294 -1.56 10.91 -5.96
N LEU A 295 -1.83 10.18 -4.87
CA LEU A 295 -0.84 9.76 -3.87
C LEU A 295 -0.44 8.30 -4.13
N ILE A 296 0.87 8.01 -4.08
CA ILE A 296 1.43 6.72 -4.50
C ILE A 296 2.57 6.34 -3.56
N PHE A 297 2.61 5.09 -3.11
CA PHE A 297 3.81 4.49 -2.54
C PHE A 297 4.60 3.82 -3.67
N ASP A 298 5.72 4.42 -4.09
CA ASP A 298 6.62 3.91 -5.13
C ASP A 298 7.71 3.05 -4.50
N ASN A 299 7.50 1.75 -4.51
CA ASN A 299 8.32 0.78 -3.78
C ASN A 299 9.78 0.76 -4.23
N GLY A 300 10.04 0.84 -5.53
CA GLY A 300 11.37 0.63 -6.08
C GLY A 300 11.75 -0.86 -6.20
N GLY A 301 10.89 -1.78 -5.75
CA GLY A 301 11.10 -3.22 -5.84
C GLY A 301 11.05 -3.74 -7.28
N TRP A 302 11.44 -5.00 -7.47
CA TRP A 302 11.48 -5.62 -8.81
C TRP A 302 10.11 -5.65 -9.47
N ALA A 303 10.03 -5.08 -10.67
CA ALA A 303 8.83 -5.04 -11.49
C ALA A 303 9.17 -4.71 -12.95
N GLY A 304 8.16 -4.73 -13.82
CA GLY A 304 8.29 -4.36 -15.22
C GLY A 304 8.60 -5.52 -16.16
N TYR A 305 8.09 -5.41 -17.35
CA TYR A 305 8.40 -6.24 -18.51
C TYR A 305 9.12 -5.39 -19.54
N GLY A 306 10.14 -5.93 -20.17
CA GLY A 306 10.86 -5.18 -21.20
C GLY A 306 12.10 -5.91 -21.72
N ALA A 307 13.00 -5.15 -22.33
CA ALA A 307 14.25 -5.72 -22.83
C ALA A 307 15.08 -6.34 -21.70
N PRO A 308 15.68 -7.52 -21.93
CA PRO A 308 16.61 -8.12 -20.98
C PRO A 308 17.76 -7.17 -20.63
N ASN A 309 18.18 -7.23 -19.36
CA ASN A 309 19.35 -6.52 -18.86
C ASN A 309 20.17 -7.44 -17.91
N PRO A 310 21.37 -7.05 -17.47
CA PRO A 310 22.21 -7.91 -16.61
C PRO A 310 21.53 -8.35 -15.30
N SER A 311 20.64 -7.52 -14.74
CA SER A 311 19.89 -7.85 -13.51
C SER A 311 18.62 -8.65 -13.80
N ALA A 312 18.13 -8.63 -15.03
CA ALA A 312 16.90 -9.30 -15.47
C ALA A 312 17.08 -9.94 -16.85
N PRO A 313 17.83 -11.06 -16.95
CA PRO A 313 18.18 -11.66 -18.24
C PRO A 313 16.99 -12.24 -19.01
N THR A 314 15.85 -12.44 -18.37
CA THR A 314 14.59 -12.85 -19.01
C THR A 314 13.74 -11.68 -19.49
N GLY A 315 14.03 -10.45 -19.03
CA GLY A 315 13.22 -9.27 -19.25
C GLY A 315 12.07 -9.10 -18.26
N ASN A 316 11.83 -10.07 -17.38
CA ASN A 316 10.91 -9.92 -16.25
C ASN A 316 11.60 -9.20 -15.11
N ASN A 317 10.87 -8.39 -14.36
CA ASN A 317 11.43 -7.59 -13.26
C ASN A 317 12.62 -6.74 -13.71
N ASN A 318 12.50 -6.12 -14.88
CA ASN A 318 13.59 -5.41 -15.54
C ASN A 318 13.89 -4.03 -14.95
N ALA A 319 13.06 -3.57 -14.00
CA ALA A 319 13.26 -2.34 -13.26
C ALA A 319 13.42 -2.62 -11.76
N HIS A 320 14.36 -1.93 -11.14
CA HIS A 320 14.65 -2.03 -9.71
C HIS A 320 15.35 -0.76 -9.21
N ARG A 321 15.06 -0.39 -7.98
CA ARG A 321 15.71 0.68 -7.22
C ARG A 321 15.83 0.20 -5.77
N ASP A 322 16.85 0.58 -5.06
CA ASP A 322 17.20 0.13 -3.71
C ASP A 322 16.61 1.00 -2.58
N TYR A 323 15.61 1.82 -2.90
CA TYR A 323 14.87 2.64 -1.95
C TYR A 323 13.43 2.84 -2.41
N SER A 324 12.56 3.17 -1.46
CA SER A 324 11.18 3.59 -1.71
C SER A 324 11.03 5.10 -1.63
N ARG A 325 9.94 5.60 -2.20
CA ARG A 325 9.49 6.99 -2.03
C ARG A 325 7.97 7.06 -2.01
N VAL A 326 7.43 8.04 -1.32
CA VAL A 326 6.01 8.41 -1.45
C VAL A 326 5.96 9.65 -2.32
N ILE A 327 5.10 9.65 -3.34
CA ILE A 327 4.93 10.78 -4.25
C ILE A 327 3.48 11.20 -4.36
N GLU A 328 3.25 12.49 -4.46
CA GLU A 328 1.98 13.12 -4.78
C GLU A 328 2.09 13.81 -6.13
N ILE A 329 1.20 13.47 -7.06
CA ILE A 329 1.26 13.94 -8.45
C ILE A 329 0.01 14.76 -8.76
N ASP A 330 0.18 15.95 -9.36
CA ASP A 330 -0.90 16.65 -10.08
C ASP A 330 -1.20 15.85 -11.38
N PRO A 331 -2.38 15.20 -11.51
CA PRO A 331 -2.64 14.31 -12.64
C PRO A 331 -2.91 15.02 -13.97
N VAL A 332 -3.18 16.33 -13.93
CA VAL A 332 -3.41 17.14 -15.14
C VAL A 332 -2.10 17.67 -15.68
N LYS A 333 -1.24 18.21 -14.82
CA LYS A 333 0.08 18.70 -15.20
C LYS A 333 1.11 17.59 -15.36
N MET A 334 0.86 16.44 -14.76
CA MET A 334 1.81 15.33 -14.68
C MET A 334 3.14 15.78 -14.05
N GLU A 335 3.04 16.32 -12.83
CA GLU A 335 4.16 16.86 -12.07
C GLU A 335 4.09 16.39 -10.62
N ILE A 336 5.24 16.07 -10.01
CA ILE A 336 5.32 15.79 -8.59
C ILE A 336 5.15 17.12 -7.84
N VAL A 337 4.15 17.18 -6.94
CA VAL A 337 3.88 18.36 -6.12
C VAL A 337 4.36 18.21 -4.68
N TRP A 338 4.54 16.96 -4.24
CA TRP A 338 5.16 16.61 -2.97
C TRP A 338 5.76 15.21 -3.07
N GLN A 339 6.83 14.95 -2.33
CA GLN A 339 7.40 13.62 -2.20
C GLN A 339 8.10 13.47 -0.85
N CYS A 340 8.18 12.22 -0.38
CA CYS A 340 8.98 11.83 0.77
C CYS A 340 9.95 10.74 0.33
N ARG A 341 11.24 11.08 0.31
CA ARG A 341 12.34 10.20 -0.09
C ARG A 341 13.19 9.84 1.13
N PRO A 342 14.08 8.86 1.05
CA PRO A 342 15.00 8.56 2.14
C PRO A 342 15.73 9.79 2.68
N MET A 343 16.26 10.63 1.80
CA MET A 343 17.00 11.83 2.20
C MET A 343 16.15 12.86 2.96
N ASP A 344 14.86 12.94 2.64
CA ASP A 344 13.94 13.89 3.28
C ASP A 344 13.66 13.53 4.75
N ILE A 345 13.83 12.24 5.12
CA ILE A 345 13.65 11.72 6.48
C ILE A 345 14.97 11.29 7.15
N GLY A 346 16.10 11.87 6.70
CA GLY A 346 17.41 11.68 7.33
C GLY A 346 18.18 10.43 6.93
N CYS A 347 17.81 9.80 5.79
CA CYS A 347 18.50 8.63 5.22
C CYS A 347 19.16 9.00 3.89
N PRO A 348 20.33 9.69 3.90
CA PRO A 348 20.95 10.18 2.68
C PRO A 348 21.41 9.08 1.73
N GLN A 349 21.25 9.33 0.44
CA GLN A 349 21.75 8.46 -0.62
C GLN A 349 23.28 8.66 -0.83
N PRO A 350 23.98 7.63 -1.33
CA PRO A 350 23.51 6.28 -1.64
C PRO A 350 23.61 5.30 -0.46
N PHE A 351 24.23 5.67 0.67
CA PHE A 351 24.73 4.73 1.67
C PHE A 351 23.66 4.17 2.62
N VAL A 352 22.60 4.92 2.86
CA VAL A 352 21.54 4.54 3.82
C VAL A 352 20.13 4.76 3.23
N ALA A 353 20.02 4.82 1.92
CA ALA A 353 18.74 4.96 1.24
C ALA A 353 17.82 3.76 1.49
N ASP A 354 18.40 2.58 1.68
CA ASP A 354 17.73 1.33 2.03
C ASP A 354 17.10 1.33 3.43
N HIS A 355 17.35 2.36 4.25
CA HIS A 355 16.65 2.57 5.52
C HIS A 355 15.22 3.12 5.34
N PHE A 356 14.81 3.46 4.12
CA PHE A 356 13.43 3.68 3.73
C PHE A 356 13.17 2.87 2.47
N TYR A 357 12.95 1.57 2.67
CA TYR A 357 12.79 0.65 1.57
C TYR A 357 11.84 -0.50 1.89
N SER A 358 10.74 -0.54 1.18
CA SER A 358 9.83 -1.68 1.15
C SER A 358 9.63 -2.12 -0.29
N CYS A 359 10.25 -3.22 -0.69
CA CYS A 359 10.28 -3.68 -2.09
C CYS A 359 8.94 -4.21 -2.59
N TYR A 360 7.96 -4.37 -1.73
CA TYR A 360 6.60 -4.84 -2.02
C TYR A 360 5.64 -4.34 -0.95
N ILE A 361 4.30 -4.52 -1.13
CA ILE A 361 3.27 -4.06 -0.20
C ILE A 361 3.38 -2.55 0.09
N SER A 362 2.85 -2.05 1.22
CA SER A 362 2.95 -0.64 1.62
C SER A 362 1.81 0.25 1.17
N SER A 363 1.75 1.44 1.76
CA SER A 363 0.73 2.43 1.44
C SER A 363 1.09 3.82 1.93
N ALA A 364 0.37 4.83 1.45
CA ALA A 364 0.37 6.16 2.00
C ALA A 364 -1.08 6.66 2.16
N GLN A 365 -1.38 7.33 3.26
CA GLN A 365 -2.68 7.95 3.54
C GLN A 365 -2.47 9.43 3.83
N ARG A 366 -3.18 10.32 3.14
CA ARG A 366 -3.24 11.73 3.52
C ARG A 366 -4.19 11.90 4.71
N LEU A 367 -3.69 12.52 5.76
CA LEU A 367 -4.42 12.79 7.00
C LEU A 367 -5.07 14.18 6.99
N PRO A 368 -6.16 14.38 7.76
CA PRO A 368 -6.88 15.66 7.81
C PRO A 368 -6.03 16.87 8.25
N ASN A 369 -5.00 16.65 9.07
CA ASN A 369 -4.07 17.69 9.52
C ASN A 369 -2.98 18.04 8.48
N GLY A 370 -2.98 17.39 7.30
CA GLY A 370 -2.00 17.58 6.24
C GLY A 370 -0.79 16.64 6.29
N ASN A 371 -0.62 15.91 7.37
CA ASN A 371 0.40 14.89 7.48
C ASN A 371 0.11 13.69 6.55
N THR A 372 1.11 12.85 6.35
CA THR A 372 0.96 11.60 5.61
C THR A 372 1.33 10.43 6.50
N LEU A 373 0.39 9.48 6.69
CA LEU A 373 0.70 8.19 7.28
C LEU A 373 1.32 7.30 6.19
N ILE A 374 2.50 6.78 6.43
CA ILE A 374 3.25 5.92 5.52
C ILE A 374 3.38 4.55 6.15
N THR A 375 2.98 3.52 5.43
CA THR A 375 3.26 2.12 5.77
C THR A 375 4.49 1.68 4.98
N GLU A 376 5.64 1.56 5.63
CA GLU A 376 6.83 0.88 5.11
C GLU A 376 6.71 -0.61 5.47
N GLY A 377 5.98 -1.34 4.61
CA GLY A 377 5.31 -2.57 5.02
C GLY A 377 6.20 -3.78 5.22
N SER A 378 7.30 -3.95 4.45
CA SER A 378 8.16 -5.15 4.50
C SER A 378 8.75 -5.40 5.88
N ASP A 379 8.98 -4.36 6.65
CA ASP A 379 9.54 -4.39 8.00
C ASP A 379 8.58 -3.89 9.09
N GLY A 380 7.30 -3.82 8.75
CA GLY A 380 6.24 -3.46 9.69
C GLY A 380 6.39 -2.08 10.31
N ARG A 381 7.02 -1.14 9.61
CA ARG A 381 7.25 0.22 10.08
C ARG A 381 6.14 1.14 9.58
N LEU A 382 5.52 1.86 10.49
CA LEU A 382 4.51 2.87 10.21
C LEU A 382 5.04 4.24 10.62
N LEU A 383 4.89 5.23 9.75
CA LEU A 383 5.36 6.59 9.97
C LEU A 383 4.23 7.59 9.76
N GLU A 384 4.07 8.58 10.64
CA GLU A 384 3.37 9.80 10.32
C GLU A 384 4.38 10.91 10.13
N VAL A 385 4.40 11.51 8.92
CA VAL A 385 5.32 12.58 8.55
C VAL A 385 4.54 13.86 8.26
N THR A 386 5.08 15.00 8.66
CA THR A 386 4.53 16.32 8.31
C THR A 386 4.82 16.66 6.83
N ALA A 387 4.20 17.72 6.32
CA ALA A 387 4.50 18.23 4.99
C ALA A 387 5.99 18.57 4.80
N ASP A 388 6.67 18.98 5.87
CA ASP A 388 8.10 19.31 5.91
C ASP A 388 8.98 18.10 6.30
N HIS A 389 8.43 16.88 6.22
CA HIS A 389 9.11 15.59 6.43
C HIS A 389 9.57 15.32 7.88
N GLU A 390 9.08 16.05 8.89
CA GLU A 390 9.33 15.68 10.28
C GLU A 390 8.58 14.38 10.61
N ILE A 391 9.26 13.37 11.13
CA ILE A 391 8.61 12.18 11.69
C ILE A 391 8.03 12.56 13.06
N VAL A 392 6.70 12.52 13.17
CA VAL A 392 5.97 12.89 14.38
C VAL A 392 5.36 11.69 15.11
N TRP A 393 5.23 10.56 14.41
CA TRP A 393 4.87 9.27 14.97
C TRP A 393 5.60 8.16 14.23
N GLU A 394 6.14 7.20 14.98
CA GLU A 394 6.78 6.01 14.43
C GLU A 394 6.39 4.80 15.26
N TYR A 395 5.91 3.77 14.58
CA TYR A 395 5.51 2.50 15.19
C TYR A 395 6.16 1.33 14.44
N ILE A 396 6.69 0.37 15.19
CA ILE A 396 7.24 -0.87 14.64
C ILE A 396 6.34 -2.02 15.08
N SER A 397 5.75 -2.74 14.12
CA SER A 397 4.89 -3.89 14.39
C SER A 397 5.64 -4.96 15.17
N PRO A 398 5.14 -5.41 16.35
CA PRO A 398 5.73 -6.50 17.12
C PRO A 398 5.28 -7.89 16.63
N TYR A 399 4.42 -7.96 15.62
CA TYR A 399 3.76 -9.19 15.21
C TYR A 399 4.52 -9.89 14.08
N PHE A 400 5.47 -10.74 14.44
CA PHE A 400 6.20 -11.58 13.49
C PHE A 400 5.37 -12.80 13.10
N GLY A 401 5.46 -13.20 11.83
CA GLY A 401 4.86 -14.43 11.36
C GLY A 401 5.47 -15.66 12.04
N GLU A 402 4.64 -16.59 12.47
CA GLU A 402 5.06 -17.85 13.11
C GLU A 402 5.33 -18.93 12.06
N LYS A 403 4.61 -18.87 10.94
CA LYS A 403 4.66 -19.84 9.84
C LYS A 403 5.07 -19.13 8.54
N GLY A 404 5.86 -19.81 7.72
CA GLY A 404 6.27 -19.24 6.42
C GLY A 404 7.28 -18.09 6.56
N ILE A 405 6.92 -16.89 6.13
CA ILE A 405 7.77 -15.70 6.17
C ILE A 405 7.76 -15.14 7.60
N LYS A 406 8.89 -15.24 8.28
CA LYS A 406 9.05 -14.79 9.66
C LYS A 406 9.45 -13.32 9.74
N THR A 407 8.66 -12.46 9.17
CA THR A 407 8.80 -11.00 9.26
C THR A 407 7.61 -10.38 9.98
N ASN A 408 7.75 -9.15 10.42
CA ASN A 408 6.68 -8.36 11.03
C ASN A 408 5.96 -7.48 9.99
N MET A 409 5.87 -7.96 8.77
CA MET A 409 5.30 -7.19 7.65
C MET A 409 3.87 -6.72 7.94
N VAL A 410 3.56 -5.55 7.42
CA VAL A 410 2.23 -4.95 7.40
C VAL A 410 1.88 -4.62 5.96
N TYR A 411 0.83 -5.24 5.42
CA TYR A 411 0.43 -5.01 4.03
C TYR A 411 0.05 -3.54 3.83
N ARG A 412 -0.89 -3.02 4.65
CA ARG A 412 -1.38 -1.65 4.60
C ARG A 412 -1.96 -1.28 5.96
N ALA A 413 -1.72 -0.05 6.41
CA ALA A 413 -2.27 0.49 7.64
C ALA A 413 -3.07 1.76 7.36
N TYR A 414 -4.14 1.98 8.15
CA TYR A 414 -4.99 3.15 8.04
C TYR A 414 -5.24 3.78 9.41
N ARG A 415 -5.21 5.11 9.47
CA ARG A 415 -5.56 5.92 10.64
C ARG A 415 -6.99 6.41 10.57
N TYR A 416 -7.72 6.24 11.67
CA TYR A 416 -9.10 6.66 11.86
C TYR A 416 -9.23 7.48 13.14
N PRO A 417 -10.12 8.48 13.21
CA PRO A 417 -10.35 9.23 14.44
C PRO A 417 -10.97 8.34 15.54
N TYR A 418 -10.86 8.78 16.79
CA TYR A 418 -11.33 7.99 17.93
C TYR A 418 -12.82 7.70 17.91
N ASP A 419 -13.63 8.60 17.37
CA ASP A 419 -15.09 8.47 17.29
C ASP A 419 -15.59 7.39 16.31
N TYR A 420 -14.70 6.85 15.45
CA TYR A 420 -15.00 5.64 14.65
C TYR A 420 -15.28 4.41 15.51
N VAL A 421 -14.83 4.41 16.78
CA VAL A 421 -14.91 3.28 17.71
C VAL A 421 -15.61 3.71 18.99
N PRO A 422 -16.95 3.79 18.96
CA PRO A 422 -17.72 4.24 20.13
C PRO A 422 -17.74 3.24 21.30
N GLN A 423 -17.17 2.03 21.12
CA GLN A 423 -17.15 1.00 22.14
C GLN A 423 -16.13 1.25 23.26
N VAL A 424 -15.15 2.13 23.02
CA VAL A 424 -14.09 2.43 24.00
C VAL A 424 -13.90 3.93 24.14
N GLU A 425 -13.54 4.35 25.35
CA GLU A 425 -13.19 5.74 25.59
C GLU A 425 -11.84 6.06 24.92
N PRO A 426 -11.66 7.26 24.35
CA PRO A 426 -10.37 7.67 23.81
C PRO A 426 -9.25 7.52 24.84
N PRO A 427 -8.09 6.96 24.47
CA PRO A 427 -6.98 6.76 25.38
C PRO A 427 -6.35 8.09 25.78
N LYS A 428 -5.65 8.09 26.93
CA LYS A 428 -4.80 9.22 27.28
C LYS A 428 -3.54 9.17 26.41
N GLU A 429 -3.33 10.21 25.64
CA GLU A 429 -2.15 10.38 24.82
C GLU A 429 -0.93 10.75 25.64
N VAL A 430 0.17 9.98 25.48
CA VAL A 430 1.43 10.21 26.19
C VAL A 430 2.56 10.35 25.18
N ALA A 431 3.19 11.50 25.15
CA ALA A 431 4.33 11.77 24.27
C ALA A 431 5.47 10.77 24.49
N ILE A 432 6.07 10.33 23.37
CA ILE A 432 7.23 9.43 23.36
C ILE A 432 8.35 10.11 22.58
N ALA A 433 9.43 10.46 23.27
CA ALA A 433 10.61 11.05 22.63
C ALA A 433 11.35 10.01 21.77
N PRO A 434 11.99 10.42 20.67
CA PRO A 434 12.88 9.54 19.92
C PRO A 434 13.92 8.88 20.84
N ILE A 435 14.28 7.64 20.54
CA ILE A 435 15.29 6.91 21.29
C ILE A 435 16.65 7.61 21.13
N ASP A 436 17.25 8.02 22.25
CA ASP A 436 18.63 8.46 22.27
C ASP A 436 19.56 7.23 22.21
N ASN A 437 20.14 7.00 21.05
CA ASN A 437 21.04 5.88 20.82
C ASN A 437 22.32 5.94 21.67
N VAL A 438 22.70 7.13 22.16
CA VAL A 438 23.85 7.28 23.05
C VAL A 438 23.54 6.68 24.42
N ASP A 439 22.32 6.90 24.89
CA ASP A 439 21.87 6.50 26.22
C ASP A 439 21.14 5.14 26.25
N TYR A 440 20.56 4.73 25.11
CA TYR A 440 19.78 3.50 25.05
C TYR A 440 20.65 2.25 25.28
N ARG A 441 20.25 1.42 26.23
CA ARG A 441 20.87 0.11 26.51
C ARG A 441 19.80 -0.92 26.74
N LEU A 442 20.02 -2.11 26.17
CA LEU A 442 19.20 -3.29 26.49
C LEU A 442 19.43 -3.72 27.93
N PRO A 443 18.43 -4.33 28.60
CA PRO A 443 18.62 -4.93 29.92
C PRO A 443 19.82 -5.89 29.91
N GLY A 444 20.73 -5.73 30.87
CA GLY A 444 21.98 -6.50 30.97
C GLY A 444 23.13 -6.04 30.06
N ALA A 445 22.88 -5.03 29.19
CA ALA A 445 23.96 -4.43 28.42
C ALA A 445 24.92 -3.61 29.33
N ARG A 446 26.08 -3.26 28.76
CA ARG A 446 27.04 -2.43 29.48
C ARG A 446 26.41 -1.08 29.86
N SER A 447 26.84 -0.57 31.05
CA SER A 447 26.54 0.79 31.49
C SER A 447 26.98 1.80 30.41
N LYS A 448 26.18 2.86 30.23
CA LYS A 448 26.53 4.04 29.43
C LYS A 448 27.60 4.91 30.09
N GLU A 449 27.91 4.67 31.37
CA GLU A 449 28.91 5.44 32.08
C GLU A 449 30.31 5.16 31.54
N PHE A 450 31.00 6.22 31.20
CA PHE A 450 32.38 6.13 30.77
C PHE A 450 33.30 6.00 31.99
N ARG A 451 34.15 4.99 31.99
CA ARG A 451 35.17 4.81 33.05
C ARG A 451 36.34 5.79 32.88
N ARG A 452 36.60 6.17 31.64
CA ARG A 452 37.64 7.12 31.28
C ARG A 452 37.37 7.74 29.92
N MET A 453 37.52 9.06 29.83
CA MET A 453 37.49 9.82 28.59
C MET A 453 38.73 10.69 28.56
N VAL A 454 39.39 10.73 27.41
CA VAL A 454 40.54 11.59 27.16
C VAL A 454 40.34 12.29 25.81
N ASN A 455 40.70 13.55 25.77
CA ASN A 455 40.74 14.29 24.51
C ASN A 455 42.10 14.10 23.87
N VAL A 456 42.12 13.89 22.57
CA VAL A 456 43.34 13.83 21.76
C VAL A 456 43.64 15.26 21.32
N GLU A 457 44.84 15.74 21.64
CA GLU A 457 45.29 17.09 21.24
C GLU A 457 45.47 17.14 19.71
N GLY A 458 45.14 18.31 19.12
CA GLY A 458 45.30 18.56 17.69
C GLY A 458 44.21 17.95 16.80
N THR A 459 43.06 17.55 17.38
CA THR A 459 41.89 17.11 16.58
C THR A 459 41.23 18.34 15.94
N GLU A 460 41.27 18.43 14.62
CA GLU A 460 40.61 19.47 13.85
C GLU A 460 39.67 18.88 12.81
N GLY A 461 38.52 19.53 12.54
CA GLY A 461 37.62 19.24 11.45
C GLY A 461 36.67 18.05 11.60
N TYR A 462 36.82 17.19 12.61
CA TYR A 462 35.97 16.00 12.79
C TYR A 462 34.56 16.29 13.25
N GLY A 463 34.26 17.45 13.80
CA GLY A 463 32.93 17.87 14.21
C GLY A 463 32.13 18.63 13.14
N GLU A 464 32.79 19.02 12.05
CA GLU A 464 32.23 19.90 11.04
C GLU A 464 31.82 19.18 9.76
N VAL A 465 32.20 17.91 9.59
CA VAL A 465 31.92 17.12 8.39
C VAL A 465 30.92 16.03 8.71
N SER A 466 29.71 16.20 8.26
CA SER A 466 28.72 15.12 8.28
C SER A 466 29.04 14.11 7.17
N GLY A 467 29.74 13.05 7.49
CA GLY A 467 29.87 11.92 6.57
C GLY A 467 31.22 11.79 5.91
N PHE A 468 31.97 10.86 6.46
CA PHE A 468 33.34 10.55 6.05
C PHE A 468 33.47 9.99 4.63
N CYS A 469 32.40 9.48 4.04
CA CYS A 469 32.38 8.88 2.71
C CYS A 469 31.19 9.31 1.84
N LEU A 470 30.47 10.36 2.24
CA LEU A 470 29.32 10.84 1.45
C LEU A 470 29.81 11.72 0.30
N ALA A 471 29.40 11.41 -0.92
CA ALA A 471 29.55 12.34 -2.03
C ALA A 471 28.75 13.61 -1.72
N LYS A 472 29.38 14.78 -1.92
CA LYS A 472 28.60 16.03 -1.90
C LYS A 472 27.69 16.02 -3.12
N GLU A 473 26.41 16.27 -2.93
CA GLU A 473 25.56 16.66 -4.05
C GLU A 473 26.12 17.97 -4.61
N GLU A 474 26.39 18.01 -5.91
CA GLU A 474 26.64 19.28 -6.59
C GLU A 474 25.31 20.06 -6.60
N GLU A 475 25.36 21.31 -6.12
CA GLU A 475 24.25 22.27 -6.11
C GLU A 475 23.71 22.56 -7.53
#